data_38c7793e037b646d9e1fe4ee34794f6e
#
_entry.id   38c7793e037b646d9e1fe4ee34794f6e
#
_cell.length_a   1.000
_cell.length_b   1.000
_cell.length_c   1.000
_cell.angle_alpha   90.00
_cell.angle_beta   90.00
_cell.angle_gamma   90.00
#
_symmetry.space_group_name_H-M   'P 1'
#
loop_
_entity.id
_entity.type
_entity.pdbx_description
1 polymer ?
#
loop_
_entity_poly.entity_id
_entity_poly.type
_entity_poly.pdbx_seq_one_letter_code
_entity_poly.pdbx_strand_id
1 'polypeptide(L)'
;DRYENYKYHQKDFAQYLGIESTQKYKMTSEILFTKLNETIYSEDEKFDALRFYFYSSIINHSDLHAKNIGALNIGREKNILAPLYDVISVGVYYGNSDALGLSINSRYLHKKVKFRIEDFYGLADILGINKDKFKIAAKEILINFIEKFPAYIEKSKDLLKYSSLEINNTRNGYTNFIIKLANFYNEKIVEFMKLDMLRDLDIEKYKEKLQEDKLLKY
;
A
#
# COMPACT_ATOMS: atom_id res chain seq x y z
N ASP A 1 -8.98 -19.95 2.04
CA ASP A 1 -9.01 -19.82 0.59
C ASP A 1 -8.37 -21.05 -0.09
N ARG A 2 -7.98 -21.00 -1.35
CA ARG A 2 -7.40 -22.17 -2.06
C ARG A 2 -5.90 -21.96 -2.27
N TYR A 3 -5.12 -22.95 -1.83
CA TYR A 3 -3.69 -23.04 -2.10
C TYR A 3 -3.39 -24.45 -2.64
N GLU A 4 -2.74 -24.59 -3.77
CA GLU A 4 -2.40 -25.88 -4.41
C GLU A 4 -3.59 -26.86 -4.51
N ASN A 5 -4.76 -26.39 -4.91
CA ASN A 5 -6.00 -27.18 -5.01
C ASN A 5 -6.66 -27.58 -3.68
N TYR A 6 -6.09 -27.24 -2.54
CA TYR A 6 -6.70 -27.45 -1.24
C TYR A 6 -7.43 -26.18 -0.77
N LYS A 7 -8.53 -26.36 -0.06
CA LYS A 7 -9.26 -25.27 0.60
C LYS A 7 -8.78 -25.14 2.04
N TYR A 8 -8.11 -24.05 2.33
CA TYR A 8 -7.64 -23.75 3.68
C TYR A 8 -8.57 -22.77 4.38
N HIS A 9 -8.62 -22.89 5.70
CA HIS A 9 -9.39 -21.96 6.51
C HIS A 9 -8.61 -20.64 6.64
N GLN A 10 -9.22 -19.55 6.20
CA GLN A 10 -8.67 -18.21 6.31
C GLN A 10 -9.40 -17.46 7.43
N LYS A 11 -8.65 -16.78 8.28
CA LYS A 11 -9.15 -15.78 9.23
C LYS A 11 -8.46 -14.45 9.00
N ASP A 12 -9.23 -13.37 9.00
CA ASP A 12 -8.67 -12.03 9.05
C ASP A 12 -8.24 -11.66 10.49
N PHE A 13 -7.40 -10.63 10.62
CA PHE A 13 -6.89 -10.23 11.94
C PHE A 13 -7.96 -9.56 12.82
N ALA A 14 -9.07 -9.05 12.28
CA ALA A 14 -10.20 -8.61 13.09
C ALA A 14 -10.85 -9.81 13.81
N GLN A 15 -10.94 -10.98 13.14
CA GLN A 15 -11.42 -12.23 13.75
C GLN A 15 -10.45 -12.76 14.82
N TYR A 16 -9.12 -12.69 14.59
CA TYR A 16 -8.13 -13.06 15.61
C TYR A 16 -8.17 -12.18 16.84
N LEU A 17 -8.56 -10.91 16.68
CA LEU A 17 -8.68 -9.93 17.77
C LEU A 17 -10.07 -9.87 18.39
N GLY A 18 -11.04 -10.61 17.85
CA GLY A 18 -12.42 -10.58 18.32
C GLY A 18 -13.11 -9.21 18.10
N ILE A 19 -12.69 -8.49 17.06
CA ILE A 19 -13.20 -7.14 16.76
C ILE A 19 -14.41 -7.25 15.84
N GLU A 20 -15.50 -6.59 16.22
CA GLU A 20 -16.69 -6.48 15.37
C GLU A 20 -16.41 -5.63 14.11
N SER A 21 -17.09 -5.95 13.01
CA SER A 21 -16.95 -5.27 11.72
C SER A 21 -17.13 -3.75 11.81
N THR A 22 -18.00 -3.28 12.69
CA THR A 22 -18.29 -1.85 12.95
C THR A 22 -17.14 -1.12 13.63
N GLN A 23 -16.19 -1.85 14.22
CA GLN A 23 -15.05 -1.31 14.98
C GLN A 23 -13.71 -1.48 14.26
N LYS A 24 -13.74 -1.87 12.98
CA LYS A 24 -12.54 -2.23 12.20
C LYS A 24 -11.45 -1.15 12.13
N TYR A 25 -11.78 0.12 12.37
CA TYR A 25 -10.84 1.25 12.42
C TYR A 25 -10.49 1.73 13.83
N LYS A 26 -11.06 1.12 14.88
CA LYS A 26 -10.81 1.57 16.27
C LYS A 26 -9.52 1.02 16.88
N MET A 27 -8.73 0.31 16.11
CA MET A 27 -7.47 -0.26 16.55
C MET A 27 -6.28 0.51 15.99
N THR A 28 -5.13 0.31 16.60
CA THR A 28 -3.86 0.86 16.11
C THR A 28 -3.09 -0.19 15.30
N SER A 29 -2.15 0.28 14.50
CA SER A 29 -1.23 -0.60 13.77
C SER A 29 -0.42 -1.49 14.70
N GLU A 30 -0.04 -0.98 15.87
CA GLU A 30 0.72 -1.73 16.87
C GLU A 30 -0.07 -2.93 17.40
N ILE A 31 -1.36 -2.78 17.69
CA ILE A 31 -2.24 -3.89 18.12
C ILE A 31 -2.33 -4.94 17.02
N LEU A 32 -2.53 -4.51 15.78
CA LEU A 32 -2.59 -5.41 14.61
C LEU A 32 -1.28 -6.20 14.48
N PHE A 33 -0.13 -5.51 14.51
CA PHE A 33 1.18 -6.13 14.32
C PHE A 33 1.61 -7.00 15.51
N THR A 34 1.22 -6.67 16.74
CA THR A 34 1.39 -7.57 17.89
C THR A 34 0.66 -8.89 17.67
N LYS A 35 -0.62 -8.82 17.24
CA LYS A 35 -1.40 -10.04 16.95
C LYS A 35 -0.83 -10.82 15.77
N LEU A 36 -0.35 -10.13 14.73
CA LEU A 36 0.32 -10.76 13.60
C LEU A 36 1.57 -11.50 14.04
N ASN A 37 2.39 -10.89 14.91
CA ASN A 37 3.62 -11.51 15.44
C ASN A 37 3.33 -12.78 16.24
N GLU A 38 2.22 -12.81 17.00
CA GLU A 38 1.76 -13.99 17.75
C GLU A 38 1.23 -15.11 16.83
N THR A 39 0.68 -14.74 15.67
CA THR A 39 -0.07 -15.66 14.78
C THR A 39 0.80 -16.25 13.69
N ILE A 40 1.70 -15.46 13.09
CA ILE A 40 2.58 -15.85 12.00
C ILE A 40 3.96 -16.21 12.57
N TYR A 41 4.48 -17.37 12.22
CA TYR A 41 5.77 -17.84 12.74
C TYR A 41 6.96 -17.49 11.86
N SER A 42 6.74 -17.44 10.52
CA SER A 42 7.81 -17.15 9.56
C SER A 42 8.27 -15.69 9.65
N GLU A 43 9.55 -15.47 9.87
CA GLU A 43 10.15 -14.13 9.87
C GLU A 43 10.03 -13.44 8.50
N ASP A 44 10.14 -14.20 7.41
CA ASP A 44 10.01 -13.66 6.05
C ASP A 44 8.58 -13.19 5.80
N GLU A 45 7.56 -13.94 6.22
CA GLU A 45 6.17 -13.55 6.10
C GLU A 45 5.83 -12.32 6.98
N LYS A 46 6.39 -12.23 8.19
CA LYS A 46 6.29 -11.04 9.03
C LYS A 46 6.91 -9.83 8.35
N PHE A 47 8.06 -10.03 7.72
CA PHE A 47 8.73 -8.98 6.97
C PHE A 47 7.92 -8.55 5.75
N ASP A 48 7.33 -9.49 5.03
CA ASP A 48 6.45 -9.18 3.89
C ASP A 48 5.18 -8.42 4.33
N ALA A 49 4.60 -8.77 5.48
CA ALA A 49 3.49 -7.99 6.04
C ALA A 49 3.89 -6.54 6.35
N LEU A 50 5.08 -6.31 6.92
CA LEU A 50 5.60 -4.97 7.19
C LEU A 50 5.87 -4.20 5.90
N ARG A 51 6.47 -4.83 4.89
CA ARG A 51 6.70 -4.25 3.56
C ARG A 51 5.39 -3.86 2.89
N PHE A 52 4.39 -4.73 2.95
CA PHE A 52 3.05 -4.45 2.42
C PHE A 52 2.41 -3.26 3.14
N TYR A 53 2.52 -3.20 4.46
CA TYR A 53 1.96 -2.11 5.24
C TYR A 53 2.61 -0.76 4.91
N PHE A 54 3.94 -0.77 4.75
CA PHE A 54 4.68 0.39 4.27
C PHE A 54 4.25 0.80 2.84
N TYR A 55 4.18 -0.14 1.91
CA TYR A 55 3.69 0.12 0.55
C TYR A 55 2.27 0.69 0.54
N SER A 56 1.41 0.19 1.41
CA SER A 56 0.04 0.67 1.56
C SER A 56 -0.02 2.16 1.93
N SER A 57 0.93 2.64 2.75
CA SER A 57 1.04 4.07 3.07
C SER A 57 1.46 4.92 1.87
N ILE A 58 2.30 4.36 0.99
CA ILE A 58 2.75 5.04 -0.23
C ILE A 58 1.58 5.26 -1.19
N ILE A 59 0.73 4.25 -1.36
CA ILE A 59 -0.41 4.32 -2.27
C ILE A 59 -1.66 4.96 -1.64
N ASN A 60 -1.57 5.48 -0.43
CA ASN A 60 -2.69 6.02 0.35
C ASN A 60 -3.87 5.02 0.43
N HIS A 61 -3.57 3.82 0.91
CA HIS A 61 -4.58 2.79 1.18
C HIS A 61 -5.30 3.07 2.50
N SER A 62 -6.08 4.14 2.55
CA SER A 62 -6.76 4.61 3.77
C SER A 62 -7.93 3.71 4.22
N ASP A 63 -8.29 2.70 3.43
CA ASP A 63 -9.23 1.64 3.86
C ASP A 63 -8.50 0.39 4.39
N LEU A 64 -7.18 0.43 4.58
CA LEU A 64 -6.45 -0.68 5.17
C LEU A 64 -6.78 -0.83 6.67
N HIS A 65 -7.34 -1.96 7.02
CA HIS A 65 -7.74 -2.30 8.39
C HIS A 65 -7.51 -3.79 8.66
N ALA A 66 -7.78 -4.25 9.89
CA ALA A 66 -7.51 -5.64 10.31
C ALA A 66 -8.22 -6.73 9.48
N LYS A 67 -9.27 -6.40 8.74
CA LYS A 67 -9.95 -7.35 7.85
C LYS A 67 -9.27 -7.51 6.49
N ASN A 68 -8.34 -6.61 6.11
CA ASN A 68 -7.61 -6.69 4.84
C ASN A 68 -6.30 -7.49 4.96
N ILE A 69 -5.97 -7.94 6.17
CA ILE A 69 -4.81 -8.80 6.42
C ILE A 69 -5.31 -10.07 7.09
N GLY A 70 -4.93 -11.22 6.60
CA GLY A 70 -5.38 -12.50 7.10
C GLY A 70 -4.28 -13.54 7.20
N ALA A 71 -4.60 -14.67 7.83
CA ALA A 71 -3.76 -15.85 7.87
C ALA A 71 -4.52 -17.08 7.37
N LEU A 72 -3.81 -17.98 6.71
CA LEU A 72 -4.29 -19.29 6.31
C LEU A 72 -3.79 -20.32 7.32
N ASN A 73 -4.68 -21.14 7.85
CA ASN A 73 -4.31 -22.32 8.62
C ASN A 73 -4.03 -23.47 7.68
N ILE A 74 -2.77 -23.88 7.57
CA ILE A 74 -2.32 -24.97 6.70
C ILE A 74 -2.19 -26.31 7.43
N GLY A 75 -2.79 -26.42 8.60
CA GLY A 75 -2.76 -27.62 9.45
C GLY A 75 -1.73 -27.57 10.56
N ARG A 76 -1.87 -28.45 11.56
CA ARG A 76 -0.99 -28.55 12.75
C ARG A 76 -0.72 -27.20 13.42
N GLU A 77 -1.75 -26.38 13.55
CA GLU A 77 -1.65 -25.02 14.14
C GLU A 77 -0.68 -24.07 13.42
N LYS A 78 -0.20 -24.44 12.25
CA LYS A 78 0.67 -23.60 11.43
C LYS A 78 -0.16 -22.59 10.63
N ASN A 79 0.05 -21.33 10.92
CA ASN A 79 -0.52 -20.22 10.18
C ASN A 79 0.55 -19.58 9.28
N ILE A 80 0.17 -19.31 8.04
CA ILE A 80 0.95 -18.53 7.08
C ILE A 80 0.19 -17.24 6.75
N LEU A 81 0.90 -16.22 6.31
CA LEU A 81 0.25 -14.99 5.84
C LEU A 81 -0.62 -15.31 4.60
N ALA A 82 -1.88 -14.89 4.64
CA ALA A 82 -2.74 -15.03 3.48
C ALA A 82 -2.23 -14.16 2.33
N PRO A 83 -2.45 -14.56 1.06
CA PRO A 83 -2.21 -13.68 -0.07
C PRO A 83 -2.89 -12.34 0.13
N LEU A 84 -2.24 -11.26 -0.31
CA LEU A 84 -2.78 -9.91 -0.18
C LEU A 84 -4.06 -9.76 -0.99
N TYR A 85 -5.06 -9.14 -0.42
CA TYR A 85 -6.35 -8.87 -1.05
C TYR A 85 -6.84 -7.48 -0.69
N ASP A 86 -7.80 -6.98 -1.46
CA ASP A 86 -8.42 -5.66 -1.26
C ASP A 86 -7.41 -4.52 -1.22
N VAL A 87 -6.39 -4.59 -2.09
CA VAL A 87 -5.31 -3.59 -2.17
C VAL A 87 -5.75 -2.49 -3.12
N ILE A 88 -6.16 -1.35 -2.56
CA ILE A 88 -6.66 -0.21 -3.34
C ILE A 88 -5.96 1.09 -2.95
N SER A 89 -5.75 1.97 -3.91
CA SER A 89 -5.31 3.34 -3.66
C SER A 89 -6.53 4.26 -3.55
N VAL A 90 -6.99 4.49 -2.33
CA VAL A 90 -8.09 5.43 -2.07
C VAL A 90 -7.70 6.86 -2.47
N GLY A 91 -6.41 7.19 -2.32
CA GLY A 91 -5.86 8.50 -2.68
C GLY A 91 -6.03 8.87 -4.14
N VAL A 92 -6.01 7.91 -5.05
CA VAL A 92 -6.23 8.15 -6.49
C VAL A 92 -7.68 8.58 -6.76
N TYR A 93 -8.64 7.98 -6.05
CA TYR A 93 -10.06 8.25 -6.32
C TYR A 93 -10.56 9.52 -5.64
N TYR A 94 -10.18 9.74 -4.39
CA TYR A 94 -10.73 10.79 -3.55
C TYR A 94 -9.75 11.95 -3.30
N GLY A 95 -8.56 11.90 -3.94
CA GLY A 95 -7.52 12.90 -3.68
C GLY A 95 -7.02 12.74 -2.23
N ASN A 96 -6.82 13.70 -1.55
CA ASN A 96 -6.33 13.94 -0.19
C ASN A 96 -6.76 12.96 0.93
N SER A 97 -6.83 11.66 0.66
CA SER A 97 -7.10 10.62 1.66
C SER A 97 -5.90 10.43 2.61
N ASP A 98 -6.19 9.85 3.76
CA ASP A 98 -5.16 9.44 4.70
C ASP A 98 -4.23 8.39 4.09
N ALA A 99 -2.98 8.36 4.51
CA ALA A 99 -2.01 7.40 4.00
C ALA A 99 -2.32 5.97 4.47
N LEU A 100 -2.91 5.82 5.66
CA LEU A 100 -3.33 4.55 6.25
C LEU A 100 -4.67 4.70 6.96
N GLY A 101 -5.45 3.62 7.01
CA GLY A 101 -6.73 3.56 7.73
C GLY A 101 -6.57 3.44 9.25
N LEU A 102 -5.43 2.93 9.72
CA LEU A 102 -5.13 2.76 11.14
C LEU A 102 -4.08 3.77 11.61
N SER A 103 -4.19 4.21 12.86
CA SER A 103 -3.16 5.04 13.47
C SER A 103 -1.86 4.25 13.69
N ILE A 104 -0.73 4.92 13.57
CA ILE A 104 0.61 4.42 13.86
C ILE A 104 1.33 5.42 14.76
N ASN A 105 2.05 4.97 15.78
CA ASN A 105 2.66 5.84 16.80
C ASN A 105 1.67 6.85 17.37
N SER A 106 0.46 6.39 17.69
CA SER A 106 -0.66 7.23 18.17
C SER A 106 -1.06 8.38 17.23
N ARG A 107 -0.70 8.29 15.97
CA ARG A 107 -1.03 9.30 14.95
C ARG A 107 -1.77 8.66 13.78
N TYR A 108 -2.76 9.35 13.26
CA TYR A 108 -3.29 9.07 11.94
C TYR A 108 -2.41 9.77 10.91
N LEU A 109 -1.98 9.04 9.87
CA LEU A 109 -1.21 9.61 8.77
C LEU A 109 -2.16 10.32 7.80
N HIS A 110 -2.64 11.49 8.22
CA HIS A 110 -3.45 12.37 7.39
C HIS A 110 -2.62 13.14 6.38
N LYS A 111 -3.25 13.71 5.37
CA LYS A 111 -2.64 14.57 4.36
C LYS A 111 -1.66 15.63 4.92
N LYS A 112 -1.94 16.18 6.11
CA LYS A 112 -1.11 17.19 6.77
C LYS A 112 0.03 16.60 7.59
N VAL A 113 -0.02 15.31 7.90
CA VAL A 113 0.98 14.61 8.69
C VAL A 113 1.95 13.95 7.73
N LYS A 114 3.15 14.52 7.62
CA LYS A 114 4.19 14.00 6.74
C LYS A 114 4.49 12.54 7.09
N PHE A 115 4.52 11.73 6.06
CA PHE A 115 5.02 10.37 6.07
C PHE A 115 6.49 10.35 6.54
N ARG A 116 6.81 9.47 7.48
CA ARG A 116 8.17 9.25 7.97
C ARG A 116 8.40 7.75 8.10
N ILE A 117 9.56 7.30 7.66
CA ILE A 117 9.94 5.89 7.77
C ILE A 117 10.03 5.44 9.24
N GLU A 118 10.42 6.37 10.12
CA GLU A 118 10.56 6.13 11.56
C GLU A 118 9.25 5.71 12.21
N ASP A 119 8.12 6.08 11.63
CA ASP A 119 6.80 5.67 12.14
C ASP A 119 6.63 4.13 12.08
N PHE A 120 7.34 3.46 11.17
CA PHE A 120 7.29 2.01 10.99
C PHE A 120 8.33 1.25 11.82
N TYR A 121 9.30 1.93 12.43
CA TYR A 121 10.33 1.27 13.26
C TYR A 121 9.71 0.59 14.49
N GLY A 122 8.66 1.16 15.08
CA GLY A 122 7.92 0.52 16.16
C GLY A 122 7.28 -0.81 15.75
N LEU A 123 6.76 -0.88 14.51
CA LEU A 123 6.21 -2.13 13.98
C LEU A 123 7.32 -3.15 13.67
N ALA A 124 8.47 -2.70 13.17
CA ALA A 124 9.63 -3.56 12.97
C ALA A 124 10.10 -4.17 14.30
N ASP A 125 10.17 -3.36 15.37
CA ASP A 125 10.54 -3.82 16.72
C ASP A 125 9.54 -4.87 17.25
N ILE A 126 8.24 -4.66 17.09
CA ILE A 126 7.18 -5.63 17.45
C ILE A 126 7.39 -6.98 16.76
N LEU A 127 7.79 -6.95 15.50
CA LEU A 127 8.02 -8.17 14.70
C LEU A 127 9.41 -8.78 14.88
N GLY A 128 10.32 -8.16 15.64
CA GLY A 128 11.71 -8.59 15.77
C GLY A 128 12.54 -8.35 14.50
N ILE A 129 12.13 -7.45 13.64
CA ILE A 129 12.79 -7.13 12.38
C ILE A 129 13.84 -6.04 12.58
N ASN A 130 15.06 -6.29 12.09
CA ASN A 130 16.13 -5.29 12.11
C ASN A 130 15.74 -4.03 11.31
N LYS A 131 15.90 -2.85 11.95
CA LYS A 131 15.52 -1.55 11.37
C LYS A 131 16.28 -1.21 10.10
N ASP A 132 17.58 -1.57 10.02
CA ASP A 132 18.39 -1.32 8.83
C ASP A 132 17.93 -2.20 7.66
N LYS A 133 17.60 -3.48 7.93
CA LYS A 133 16.97 -4.38 6.95
C LYS A 133 15.67 -3.78 6.42
N PHE A 134 14.83 -3.26 7.32
CA PHE A 134 13.58 -2.60 6.92
C PHE A 134 13.83 -1.31 6.13
N LYS A 135 14.78 -0.47 6.55
CA LYS A 135 15.15 0.78 5.85
C LYS A 135 15.60 0.52 4.41
N ILE A 136 16.41 -0.52 4.19
CA ILE A 136 16.83 -0.93 2.84
C ILE A 136 15.60 -1.31 2.00
N ALA A 137 14.74 -2.18 2.51
CA ALA A 137 13.54 -2.61 1.80
C ALA A 137 12.57 -1.44 1.53
N ALA A 138 12.41 -0.52 2.46
CA ALA A 138 11.60 0.68 2.28
C ALA A 138 12.16 1.57 1.16
N LYS A 139 13.48 1.76 1.10
CA LYS A 139 14.15 2.48 0.01
C LYS A 139 13.89 1.81 -1.35
N GLU A 140 14.03 0.49 -1.43
CA GLU A 140 13.75 -0.28 -2.64
C GLU A 140 12.28 -0.15 -3.08
N ILE A 141 11.33 -0.18 -2.15
CA ILE A 141 9.90 0.01 -2.46
C ILE A 141 9.66 1.40 -3.05
N LEU A 142 10.24 2.45 -2.46
CA LEU A 142 10.12 3.81 -2.98
C LEU A 142 10.72 3.95 -4.37
N ILE A 143 11.93 3.40 -4.60
CA ILE A 143 12.58 3.43 -5.91
C ILE A 143 11.72 2.69 -6.94
N ASN A 144 11.24 1.49 -6.61
CA ASN A 144 10.36 0.73 -7.49
C ASN A 144 9.06 1.48 -7.83
N PHE A 145 8.48 2.19 -6.86
CA PHE A 145 7.32 3.03 -7.12
C PHE A 145 7.67 4.15 -8.11
N ILE A 146 8.75 4.89 -7.85
CA ILE A 146 9.20 6.01 -8.69
C ILE A 146 9.46 5.54 -10.13
N GLU A 147 10.15 4.42 -10.31
CA GLU A 147 10.59 3.94 -11.62
C GLU A 147 9.51 3.23 -12.42
N LYS A 148 8.64 2.46 -11.75
CA LYS A 148 7.69 1.57 -12.43
C LYS A 148 6.30 2.15 -12.58
N PHE A 149 5.88 3.05 -11.69
CA PHE A 149 4.52 3.57 -11.72
C PHE A 149 4.18 4.31 -13.02
N PRO A 150 5.09 5.10 -13.65
CA PRO A 150 4.82 5.72 -14.96
C PRO A 150 4.47 4.70 -16.05
N ALA A 151 5.16 3.56 -16.08
CA ALA A 151 4.86 2.50 -17.05
C ALA A 151 3.45 1.89 -16.84
N TYR A 152 2.99 1.80 -15.59
CA TYR A 152 1.62 1.37 -15.31
C TYR A 152 0.58 2.42 -15.73
N ILE A 153 0.88 3.71 -15.60
CA ILE A 153 0.01 4.78 -16.13
C ILE A 153 -0.11 4.63 -17.65
N GLU A 154 1.00 4.45 -18.36
CA GLU A 154 0.99 4.23 -19.82
C GLU A 154 0.17 3.00 -20.21
N LYS A 155 0.42 1.88 -19.55
CA LYS A 155 -0.35 0.65 -19.79
C LYS A 155 -1.85 0.83 -19.52
N SER A 156 -2.22 1.66 -18.56
CA SER A 156 -3.62 1.96 -18.26
C SER A 156 -4.31 2.72 -19.40
N LYS A 157 -3.58 3.44 -20.26
CA LYS A 157 -4.14 4.09 -21.46
C LYS A 157 -4.66 3.08 -22.47
N ASP A 158 -4.11 1.87 -22.51
CA ASP A 158 -4.61 0.82 -23.41
C ASP A 158 -6.04 0.41 -23.06
N LEU A 159 -6.47 0.60 -21.80
CA LEU A 159 -7.85 0.37 -21.40
C LEU A 159 -8.82 1.33 -22.07
N LEU A 160 -8.36 2.52 -22.51
CA LEU A 160 -9.17 3.47 -23.27
C LEU A 160 -9.62 2.90 -24.63
N LYS A 161 -8.84 2.00 -25.21
CA LYS A 161 -9.17 1.35 -26.48
C LYS A 161 -10.39 0.42 -26.37
N TYR A 162 -10.64 -0.12 -25.18
CA TYR A 162 -11.78 -1.00 -24.92
C TYR A 162 -13.04 -0.25 -24.52
N SER A 163 -12.93 1.06 -24.21
CA SER A 163 -14.06 1.90 -23.84
C SER A 163 -14.86 2.43 -25.04
N SER A 164 -14.45 2.10 -26.27
CA SER A 164 -15.18 2.44 -27.49
C SER A 164 -16.48 1.63 -27.71
N LEU A 165 -16.70 0.63 -26.89
CA LEU A 165 -17.93 -0.15 -26.88
C LEU A 165 -18.97 0.52 -25.96
N GLU A 166 -19.75 1.46 -26.53
CA GLU A 166 -21.13 1.79 -26.17
C GLU A 166 -21.48 2.72 -25.00
N ILE A 167 -20.56 3.35 -24.25
CA ILE A 167 -21.03 4.28 -23.22
C ILE A 167 -20.27 5.61 -23.28
N ASN A 168 -20.92 6.66 -23.79
CA ASN A 168 -20.39 8.04 -23.86
C ASN A 168 -19.85 8.61 -22.51
N ASN A 169 -20.25 8.05 -21.40
CA ASN A 169 -19.77 8.41 -20.06
C ASN A 169 -18.48 7.67 -19.65
N THR A 170 -18.17 6.52 -20.23
CA THR A 170 -17.05 5.67 -19.81
C THR A 170 -15.70 6.24 -20.26
N ARG A 171 -15.63 6.80 -21.47
CA ARG A 171 -14.40 7.40 -22.01
C ARG A 171 -13.93 8.58 -21.15
N ASN A 172 -14.83 9.48 -20.78
CA ASN A 172 -14.51 10.59 -19.88
C ASN A 172 -14.11 10.10 -18.49
N GLY A 173 -14.71 9.01 -17.99
CA GLY A 173 -14.37 8.39 -16.73
C GLY A 173 -12.94 7.84 -16.71
N TYR A 174 -12.53 7.11 -17.75
CA TYR A 174 -11.16 6.57 -17.87
C TYR A 174 -10.10 7.65 -18.07
N THR A 175 -10.37 8.66 -18.92
CA THR A 175 -9.48 9.80 -19.08
C THR A 175 -9.26 10.52 -17.77
N ASN A 176 -10.33 10.78 -17.00
CA ASN A 176 -10.25 11.38 -15.68
C ASN A 176 -9.47 10.51 -14.70
N PHE A 177 -9.58 9.18 -14.79
CA PHE A 177 -8.84 8.26 -13.95
C PHE A 177 -7.33 8.30 -14.23
N ILE A 178 -6.91 8.30 -15.50
CA ILE A 178 -5.51 8.42 -15.90
C ILE A 178 -4.92 9.75 -15.42
N ILE A 179 -5.66 10.84 -15.54
CA ILE A 179 -5.26 12.16 -15.02
C ILE A 179 -5.08 12.09 -13.50
N LYS A 180 -6.01 11.46 -12.79
CA LYS A 180 -5.89 11.27 -11.33
C LYS A 180 -4.67 10.43 -10.94
N LEU A 181 -4.37 9.35 -11.69
CA LEU A 181 -3.16 8.55 -11.47
C LEU A 181 -1.88 9.37 -11.65
N ALA A 182 -1.81 10.17 -12.72
CA ALA A 182 -0.65 11.02 -12.99
C ALA A 182 -0.47 12.10 -11.92
N ASN A 183 -1.56 12.76 -11.50
CA ASN A 183 -1.53 13.75 -10.44
C ASN A 183 -1.11 13.13 -9.11
N PHE A 184 -1.66 11.97 -8.77
CA PHE A 184 -1.28 11.23 -7.57
C PHE A 184 0.22 10.90 -7.57
N TYR A 185 0.75 10.40 -8.69
CA TYR A 185 2.16 10.12 -8.83
C TYR A 185 3.02 11.38 -8.63
N ASN A 186 2.67 12.50 -9.29
CA ASN A 186 3.39 13.75 -9.16
C ASN A 186 3.41 14.28 -7.72
N GLU A 187 2.29 14.20 -7.01
CA GLU A 187 2.21 14.56 -5.59
C GLU A 187 3.15 13.69 -4.75
N LYS A 188 3.19 12.37 -5.01
CA LYS A 188 4.08 11.44 -4.31
C LYS A 188 5.56 11.69 -4.62
N ILE A 189 5.92 12.00 -5.85
CA ILE A 189 7.30 12.38 -6.21
C ILE A 189 7.75 13.61 -5.42
N VAL A 190 6.92 14.66 -5.34
CA VAL A 190 7.23 15.87 -4.54
C VAL A 190 7.37 15.55 -3.05
N GLU A 191 6.58 14.60 -2.53
CA GLU A 191 6.70 14.13 -1.15
C GLU A 191 8.02 13.39 -0.93
N PHE A 192 8.38 12.47 -1.84
CA PHE A 192 9.57 11.61 -1.72
C PHE A 192 10.89 12.37 -1.90
N MET A 193 10.91 13.44 -2.71
CA MET A 193 12.09 14.32 -2.83
C MET A 193 12.55 14.91 -1.49
N LYS A 194 11.69 14.93 -0.48
CA LYS A 194 11.98 15.43 0.86
C LYS A 194 12.54 14.37 1.80
N LEU A 195 12.59 13.10 1.37
CA LEU A 195 13.08 12.00 2.18
C LEU A 195 14.61 11.90 2.10
N ASP A 196 15.26 12.00 3.24
CA ASP A 196 16.74 11.93 3.32
C ASP A 196 17.31 10.64 2.72
N MET A 197 16.57 9.54 2.82
CA MET A 197 16.99 8.25 2.28
C MET A 197 17.05 8.18 0.75
N LEU A 198 16.49 9.17 0.07
CA LEU A 198 16.47 9.28 -1.40
C LEU A 198 17.34 10.43 -1.93
N ARG A 199 18.13 11.10 -1.07
CA ARG A 199 18.96 12.25 -1.47
C ARG A 199 19.95 11.94 -2.60
N ASP A 200 20.42 10.68 -2.68
CA ASP A 200 21.38 10.24 -3.69
C ASP A 200 20.72 9.94 -5.05
N LEU A 201 19.40 10.03 -5.12
CA LEU A 201 18.63 9.79 -6.35
C LEU A 201 18.29 11.11 -7.03
N ASP A 202 18.60 11.18 -8.31
CA ASP A 202 18.11 12.25 -9.19
C ASP A 202 16.61 12.02 -9.48
N ILE A 203 15.77 12.39 -8.51
CA ILE A 203 14.31 12.23 -8.64
C ILE A 203 13.74 13.26 -9.62
N GLU A 204 14.39 14.39 -9.82
CA GLU A 204 13.96 15.46 -10.74
C GLU A 204 13.77 14.93 -12.16
N LYS A 205 14.64 14.04 -12.63
CA LYS A 205 14.51 13.42 -13.96
C LYS A 205 13.18 12.67 -14.17
N TYR A 206 12.59 12.14 -13.11
CA TYR A 206 11.30 11.44 -13.21
C TYR A 206 10.12 12.42 -13.27
N LYS A 207 10.26 13.59 -12.64
CA LYS A 207 9.29 14.67 -12.72
C LYS A 207 9.23 15.27 -14.13
N GLU A 208 10.39 15.50 -14.74
CA GLU A 208 10.51 16.01 -16.12
C GLU A 208 9.95 15.00 -17.13
N LYS A 209 10.24 13.72 -16.96
CA LYS A 209 9.80 12.66 -17.85
C LYS A 209 8.27 12.61 -17.98
N LEU A 210 7.53 12.84 -16.91
CA LEU A 210 6.06 12.89 -16.95
C LEU A 210 5.53 14.17 -17.59
N GLN A 211 6.27 15.28 -17.54
CA GLN A 211 5.92 16.54 -18.24
C GLN A 211 6.21 16.44 -19.73
N GLU A 212 7.31 15.81 -20.12
CA GLU A 212 7.73 15.66 -21.51
C GLU A 212 6.89 14.66 -22.30
N ASP A 213 6.44 13.58 -21.67
CA ASP A 213 5.70 12.49 -22.32
C ASP A 213 4.27 12.85 -22.73
N LYS A 214 3.87 14.14 -22.65
CA LYS A 214 2.55 14.63 -23.14
C LYS A 214 1.38 13.74 -22.69
N LEU A 215 1.49 13.13 -21.52
CA LEU A 215 0.49 12.24 -20.93
C LEU A 215 -0.91 12.88 -20.87
N LEU A 216 -0.98 14.21 -21.00
CA LEU A 216 -2.19 15.01 -20.81
C LEU A 216 -2.67 15.72 -22.08
N LYS A 217 -2.14 15.39 -23.26
CA LYS A 217 -2.69 15.87 -24.52
C LYS A 217 -3.65 14.84 -25.13
N TYR A 218 -4.89 14.85 -24.64
CA TYR A 218 -6.05 14.31 -25.34
C TYR A 218 -7.25 15.22 -25.13
#